data_a23fe3e9a57ce9cfebba315909e836e1
#
_entry.id   a23fe3e9a57ce9cfebba315909e836e1
#
_cell.length_a   1.000
_cell.length_b   1.000
_cell.length_c   1.000
_cell.angle_alpha   90.00
_cell.angle_beta   90.00
_cell.angle_gamma   90.00
#
_symmetry.space_group_name_H-M   'P 1'
#
loop_
_entity.id
_entity.type
_entity.pdbx_description
1 polymer ?
#
loop_
_entity_poly.entity_id
_entity_poly.type
_entity_poly.pdbx_seq_one_letter_code
_entity_poly.pdbx_strand_id
1 'polypeptide(L)'
;MSRILLKSAAVAFGSVAVSLLLTLIIVPAMGFPISRTIWLTSTVCPLALAWIACASTFWQTDRLKGAHRDLARAHAQLAAAHRRLSEKASRDDMTGMLNRESFFAALDGSRRKSDRGALLIIDADHFKAINDSFGHLTGDDALLLIASAIERGVRSGDVLGRIGGEEFGAFLVGATGAEARRVAERIRREVELIRFRPVDERTVPLTVSIGGITCGEDANVSELMRAADLRLYEAKHRGRNLSILDRDISEAA
;
A
#
# COMPACT_ATOMS: atom_id res chain seq x y z
N MET A 1 13.35 -2.66 -33.44
CA MET A 1 14.20 -2.06 -34.50
C MET A 1 13.58 -2.20 -35.89
N SER A 2 13.17 -3.38 -36.36
CA SER A 2 12.63 -3.61 -37.71
C SER A 2 11.43 -2.73 -38.10
N ARG A 3 10.45 -2.53 -37.25
CA ARG A 3 9.24 -1.73 -37.55
C ARG A 3 9.50 -0.22 -37.72
N ILE A 4 10.49 0.34 -37.01
CA ILE A 4 10.84 1.77 -37.13
C ILE A 4 11.63 2.00 -38.41
N LEU A 5 12.59 1.14 -38.72
CA LEU A 5 13.33 1.18 -39.97
C LEU A 5 12.41 1.00 -41.18
N LEU A 6 11.43 0.12 -41.10
CA LEU A 6 10.45 -0.09 -42.18
C LEU A 6 9.56 1.14 -42.40
N LYS A 7 9.10 1.79 -41.32
CA LYS A 7 8.29 3.02 -41.38
C LYS A 7 9.09 4.20 -41.92
N SER A 8 10.34 4.38 -41.50
CA SER A 8 11.19 5.46 -42.00
C SER A 8 11.58 5.26 -43.46
N ALA A 9 11.85 4.03 -43.88
CA ALA A 9 12.06 3.72 -45.30
C ALA A 9 10.79 4.02 -46.15
N ALA A 10 9.61 3.63 -45.66
CA ALA A 10 8.36 3.91 -46.36
C ALA A 10 8.08 5.42 -46.50
N VAL A 11 8.37 6.22 -45.48
CA VAL A 11 8.24 7.69 -45.53
C VAL A 11 9.25 8.29 -46.51
N ALA A 12 10.51 7.82 -46.50
CA ALA A 12 11.54 8.29 -47.43
C ALA A 12 11.18 7.97 -48.91
N PHE A 13 10.74 6.76 -49.19
CA PHE A 13 10.26 6.37 -50.51
C PHE A 13 9.02 7.15 -50.93
N GLY A 14 8.06 7.37 -50.04
CA GLY A 14 6.88 8.18 -50.30
C GLY A 14 7.21 9.63 -50.63
N SER A 15 8.13 10.25 -49.90
CA SER A 15 8.52 11.64 -50.14
C SER A 15 9.26 11.81 -51.49
N VAL A 16 10.09 10.87 -51.87
CA VAL A 16 10.75 10.84 -53.19
C VAL A 16 9.73 10.65 -54.31
N ALA A 17 8.81 9.72 -54.18
CA ALA A 17 7.75 9.45 -55.16
C ALA A 17 6.87 10.69 -55.38
N VAL A 18 6.45 11.35 -54.32
CA VAL A 18 5.66 12.59 -54.40
C VAL A 18 6.46 13.72 -55.06
N SER A 19 7.74 13.89 -54.69
CA SER A 19 8.61 14.92 -55.31
C SER A 19 8.83 14.69 -56.80
N LEU A 20 9.04 13.44 -57.21
CA LEU A 20 9.20 13.07 -58.63
C LEU A 20 7.90 13.29 -59.40
N LEU A 21 6.75 12.93 -58.83
CA LEU A 21 5.44 13.11 -59.48
C LEU A 21 5.10 14.59 -59.64
N LEU A 22 5.37 15.41 -58.66
CA LEU A 22 5.21 16.85 -58.73
C LEU A 22 6.14 17.48 -59.81
N THR A 23 7.39 17.03 -59.85
CA THR A 23 8.36 17.50 -60.84
C THR A 23 7.93 17.15 -62.28
N LEU A 24 7.39 15.94 -62.47
CA LEU A 24 6.94 15.45 -63.77
C LEU A 24 5.69 16.19 -64.27
N ILE A 25 4.86 16.73 -63.39
CA ILE A 25 3.66 17.48 -63.74
C ILE A 25 3.96 18.98 -63.86
N ILE A 26 4.64 19.56 -62.86
CA ILE A 26 4.78 21.04 -62.78
C ILE A 26 5.80 21.58 -63.77
N VAL A 27 6.94 20.92 -63.94
CA VAL A 27 8.03 21.43 -64.81
C VAL A 27 7.59 21.52 -66.26
N PRO A 28 6.96 20.49 -66.86
CA PRO A 28 6.44 20.61 -68.26
C PRO A 28 5.29 21.60 -68.37
N ALA A 29 4.40 21.69 -67.34
CA ALA A 29 3.30 22.65 -67.36
C ALA A 29 3.78 24.12 -67.35
N MET A 30 4.98 24.37 -66.83
CA MET A 30 5.62 25.70 -66.85
C MET A 30 6.46 25.92 -68.12
N GLY A 31 6.47 24.99 -69.06
CA GLY A 31 7.17 25.11 -70.33
C GLY A 31 8.70 24.88 -70.26
N PHE A 32 9.21 24.36 -69.14
CA PHE A 32 10.63 24.09 -68.98
C PHE A 32 10.99 22.65 -69.34
N PRO A 33 12.13 22.41 -70.04
CA PRO A 33 12.62 21.07 -70.33
C PRO A 33 13.14 20.44 -69.04
N ILE A 34 12.84 19.14 -68.80
CA ILE A 34 13.31 18.38 -67.61
C ILE A 34 14.83 18.16 -67.82
N SER A 35 15.64 18.93 -67.07
CA SER A 35 17.12 18.81 -67.13
C SER A 35 17.62 17.75 -66.13
N ARG A 36 18.86 17.25 -66.29
CA ARG A 36 19.50 16.33 -65.35
C ARG A 36 19.61 16.92 -63.96
N THR A 37 19.77 18.23 -63.82
CA THR A 37 19.82 18.93 -62.50
C THR A 37 18.48 18.86 -61.73
N ILE A 38 17.35 19.01 -62.42
CA ILE A 38 16.03 18.92 -61.86
C ILE A 38 15.76 17.51 -61.34
N TRP A 39 16.13 16.47 -62.05
CA TRP A 39 16.03 15.09 -61.62
C TRP A 39 16.86 14.82 -60.37
N LEU A 40 18.12 15.29 -60.33
CA LEU A 40 19.01 15.13 -59.19
C LEU A 40 18.47 15.85 -57.95
N THR A 41 18.01 17.08 -58.05
CA THR A 41 17.46 17.83 -56.91
C THR A 41 16.17 17.22 -56.38
N SER A 42 15.29 16.75 -57.27
CA SER A 42 14.02 16.10 -56.88
C SER A 42 14.20 14.75 -56.20
N THR A 43 15.34 14.11 -56.32
CA THR A 43 15.65 12.84 -55.64
C THR A 43 16.54 13.04 -54.40
N VAL A 44 17.59 13.85 -54.51
CA VAL A 44 18.59 14.00 -53.44
C VAL A 44 18.06 14.83 -52.28
N CYS A 45 17.35 15.93 -52.54
CA CYS A 45 16.82 16.77 -51.44
C CYS A 45 15.82 16.06 -50.54
N PRO A 46 14.79 15.36 -51.05
CA PRO A 46 13.86 14.62 -50.20
C PRO A 46 14.53 13.47 -49.42
N LEU A 47 15.50 12.79 -50.02
CA LEU A 47 16.28 11.75 -49.34
C LEU A 47 17.12 12.32 -48.18
N ALA A 48 17.78 13.45 -48.40
CA ALA A 48 18.58 14.12 -47.37
C ALA A 48 17.69 14.59 -46.19
N LEU A 49 16.55 15.20 -46.47
CA LEU A 49 15.58 15.63 -45.46
C LEU A 49 14.99 14.43 -44.67
N ALA A 50 14.63 13.37 -45.38
CA ALA A 50 14.15 12.13 -44.77
C ALA A 50 15.22 11.49 -43.87
N TRP A 51 16.48 11.49 -44.29
CA TRP A 51 17.60 10.99 -43.48
C TRP A 51 17.78 11.79 -42.18
N ILE A 52 17.80 13.12 -42.28
CA ILE A 52 17.93 13.99 -41.09
C ILE A 52 16.76 13.80 -40.12
N ALA A 53 15.53 13.74 -40.65
CA ALA A 53 14.33 13.49 -39.83
C ALA A 53 14.37 12.12 -39.15
N CYS A 54 14.77 11.06 -39.86
CA CYS A 54 14.92 9.72 -39.29
C CYS A 54 16.03 9.65 -38.23
N ALA A 55 17.17 10.27 -38.47
CA ALA A 55 18.29 10.31 -37.55
C ALA A 55 17.89 11.05 -36.25
N SER A 56 17.19 12.17 -36.36
CA SER A 56 16.73 12.94 -35.18
C SER A 56 15.68 12.18 -34.35
N THR A 57 14.70 11.55 -34.99
CA THR A 57 13.69 10.75 -34.30
C THR A 57 14.30 9.51 -33.67
N PHE A 58 15.26 8.86 -34.29
CA PHE A 58 15.98 7.73 -33.69
C PHE A 58 16.75 8.16 -32.45
N TRP A 59 17.50 9.27 -32.54
CA TRP A 59 18.27 9.79 -31.41
C TRP A 59 17.38 10.23 -30.23
N GLN A 60 16.25 10.89 -30.50
CA GLN A 60 15.27 11.28 -29.51
C GLN A 60 14.64 10.05 -28.81
N THR A 61 14.24 9.03 -29.61
CA THR A 61 13.64 7.81 -29.04
C THR A 61 14.63 7.01 -28.21
N ASP A 62 15.91 7.00 -28.57
CA ASP A 62 16.93 6.29 -27.80
C ASP A 62 17.24 7.01 -26.48
N ARG A 63 17.34 8.34 -26.51
CA ARG A 63 17.44 9.18 -25.30
C ARG A 63 16.25 9.00 -24.37
N LEU A 64 15.03 9.01 -24.91
CA LEU A 64 13.81 8.84 -24.12
C LEU A 64 13.79 7.47 -23.44
N LYS A 65 14.16 6.41 -24.16
CA LYS A 65 14.27 5.06 -23.61
C LYS A 65 15.34 4.96 -22.52
N GLY A 66 16.47 5.64 -22.70
CA GLY A 66 17.50 5.74 -21.67
C GLY A 66 16.95 6.39 -20.39
N ALA A 67 16.36 7.57 -20.52
CA ALA A 67 15.77 8.30 -19.40
C ALA A 67 14.66 7.51 -18.65
N HIS A 68 13.80 6.80 -19.40
CA HIS A 68 12.79 5.93 -18.80
C HIS A 68 13.39 4.75 -18.01
N ARG A 69 14.48 4.15 -18.50
CA ARG A 69 15.18 3.08 -17.79
C ARG A 69 15.83 3.59 -16.51
N ASP A 70 16.46 4.75 -16.57
CA ASP A 70 17.14 5.34 -15.42
C ASP A 70 16.12 5.79 -14.35
N LEU A 71 14.99 6.35 -14.76
CA LEU A 71 13.88 6.69 -13.88
C LEU A 71 13.30 5.44 -13.20
N ALA A 72 13.07 4.36 -13.96
CA ALA A 72 12.58 3.11 -13.41
C ALA A 72 13.56 2.50 -12.39
N ARG A 73 14.88 2.60 -12.65
CA ARG A 73 15.92 2.14 -11.70
C ARG A 73 15.93 3.00 -10.43
N ALA A 74 15.84 4.32 -10.56
CA ALA A 74 15.80 5.22 -9.42
C ALA A 74 14.56 4.96 -8.53
N HIS A 75 13.39 4.77 -9.15
CA HIS A 75 12.18 4.38 -8.41
C HIS A 75 12.31 3.04 -7.69
N ALA A 76 12.91 2.03 -8.33
CA ALA A 76 13.15 0.74 -7.69
C ALA A 76 14.14 0.83 -6.51
N GLN A 77 15.20 1.63 -6.64
CA GLN A 77 16.15 1.88 -5.58
C GLN A 77 15.52 2.63 -4.40
N LEU A 78 14.73 3.66 -4.68
CA LEU A 78 14.01 4.41 -3.65
C LEU A 78 13.02 3.52 -2.89
N ALA A 79 12.26 2.70 -3.60
CA ALA A 79 11.33 1.75 -2.99
C ALA A 79 12.05 0.68 -2.14
N ALA A 80 13.23 0.24 -2.57
CA ALA A 80 14.06 -0.70 -1.80
C ALA A 80 14.66 -0.04 -0.55
N ALA A 81 15.14 1.20 -0.65
CA ALA A 81 15.65 1.97 0.48
C ALA A 81 14.55 2.26 1.50
N HIS A 82 13.36 2.65 1.04
CA HIS A 82 12.20 2.89 1.90
C HIS A 82 11.78 1.62 2.64
N ARG A 83 11.74 0.46 1.95
CA ARG A 83 11.48 -0.84 2.61
C ARG A 83 12.52 -1.17 3.68
N ARG A 84 13.82 -0.99 3.40
CA ARG A 84 14.89 -1.24 4.37
C ARG A 84 14.81 -0.31 5.60
N LEU A 85 14.39 0.93 5.43
CA LEU A 85 14.16 1.85 6.54
C LEU A 85 12.92 1.43 7.36
N SER A 86 11.84 1.03 6.70
CA SER A 86 10.62 0.50 7.33
C SER A 86 10.88 -0.80 8.09
N GLU A 87 11.69 -1.72 7.53
CA GLU A 87 12.13 -2.95 8.20
C GLU A 87 13.01 -2.70 9.44
N LYS A 88 13.80 -1.62 9.44
CA LYS A 88 14.57 -1.21 10.63
C LYS A 88 13.71 -0.58 11.71
N ALA A 89 12.63 0.10 11.35
CA ALA A 89 11.63 0.61 12.28
C ALA A 89 10.58 -0.48 12.51
N SER A 90 10.85 -1.48 13.35
CA SER A 90 9.89 -2.57 13.65
C SER A 90 8.79 -2.16 14.61
N ARG A 91 8.91 -0.99 15.21
CA ARG A 91 7.98 -0.49 16.23
C ARG A 91 7.27 0.78 15.77
N ASP A 92 6.10 1.00 16.33
CA ASP A 92 5.37 2.26 16.23
C ASP A 92 6.03 3.29 17.15
N ASP A 93 6.40 4.46 16.60
CA ASP A 93 7.18 5.48 17.30
C ASP A 93 6.44 6.07 18.50
N MET A 94 5.11 6.05 18.50
CA MET A 94 4.30 6.58 19.58
C MET A 94 4.11 5.57 20.69
N THR A 95 3.67 4.35 20.38
CA THR A 95 3.25 3.36 21.38
C THR A 95 4.37 2.40 21.78
N GLY A 96 5.45 2.29 21.01
CA GLY A 96 6.52 1.31 21.20
C GLY A 96 6.13 -0.13 20.85
N MET A 97 4.87 -0.41 20.54
CA MET A 97 4.40 -1.70 20.06
C MET A 97 4.94 -2.01 18.67
N LEU A 98 4.78 -3.23 18.16
CA LEU A 98 5.10 -3.50 16.78
C LEU A 98 4.27 -2.61 15.86
N ASN A 99 4.88 -2.08 14.80
CA ASN A 99 4.13 -1.43 13.73
C ASN A 99 3.34 -2.45 12.92
N ARG A 100 2.43 -1.99 12.06
CA ARG A 100 1.55 -2.84 11.25
C ARG A 100 2.29 -3.97 10.53
N GLU A 101 3.37 -3.66 9.83
CA GLU A 101 4.12 -4.62 9.01
C GLU A 101 4.79 -5.68 9.89
N SER A 102 5.44 -5.25 10.97
CA SER A 102 6.13 -6.13 11.92
C SER A 102 5.15 -6.99 12.73
N PHE A 103 3.96 -6.46 13.05
CA PHE A 103 2.90 -7.24 13.70
C PHE A 103 2.46 -8.41 12.83
N PHE A 104 2.15 -8.17 11.53
CA PHE A 104 1.74 -9.25 10.64
C PHE A 104 2.84 -10.27 10.36
N ALA A 105 4.10 -9.82 10.25
CA ALA A 105 5.24 -10.72 10.12
C ALA A 105 5.41 -11.61 11.37
N ALA A 106 5.29 -11.04 12.57
CA ALA A 106 5.38 -11.76 13.84
C ALA A 106 4.20 -12.71 14.05
N LEU A 107 2.98 -12.30 13.68
CA LEU A 107 1.78 -13.13 13.71
C LEU A 107 1.97 -14.37 12.82
N ASP A 108 2.37 -14.20 11.55
CA ASP A 108 2.59 -15.32 10.63
C ASP A 108 3.68 -16.26 11.13
N GLY A 109 4.78 -15.71 11.66
CA GLY A 109 5.86 -16.49 12.26
C GLY A 109 5.44 -17.25 13.52
N SER A 110 4.60 -16.68 14.37
CA SER A 110 4.12 -17.30 15.62
C SER A 110 3.06 -18.37 15.36
N ARG A 111 2.18 -18.13 14.40
CA ARG A 111 1.16 -19.09 13.95
C ARG A 111 1.79 -20.38 13.42
N ARG A 112 2.86 -20.29 12.63
CA ARG A 112 3.59 -21.47 12.10
C ARG A 112 4.28 -22.30 13.17
N LYS A 113 4.51 -21.74 14.35
CA LYS A 113 5.15 -22.43 15.49
C LYS A 113 4.17 -23.04 16.47
N SER A 114 2.89 -22.65 16.41
CA SER A 114 1.85 -23.09 17.33
C SER A 114 0.59 -23.38 16.55
N ASP A 115 0.09 -24.61 16.68
CA ASP A 115 -1.11 -25.09 16.01
C ASP A 115 -2.41 -24.40 16.52
N ARG A 116 -2.29 -23.54 17.51
CA ARG A 116 -3.41 -22.83 18.16
C ARG A 116 -3.03 -21.39 18.46
N GLY A 117 -4.03 -20.54 18.48
CA GLY A 117 -3.92 -19.15 18.88
C GLY A 117 -5.22 -18.39 18.65
N ALA A 118 -5.23 -17.13 18.99
CA ALA A 118 -6.35 -16.26 18.71
C ALA A 118 -5.86 -14.88 18.28
N LEU A 119 -6.46 -14.35 17.24
CA LEU A 119 -6.27 -12.98 16.80
C LEU A 119 -7.36 -12.10 17.40
N LEU A 120 -6.96 -11.00 18.03
CA LEU A 120 -7.84 -9.93 18.49
C LEU A 120 -7.52 -8.67 17.70
N ILE A 121 -8.55 -7.98 17.22
CA ILE A 121 -8.48 -6.63 16.71
C ILE A 121 -9.21 -5.73 17.69
N ILE A 122 -8.55 -4.68 18.12
CA ILE A 122 -8.97 -3.78 19.19
C ILE A 122 -9.01 -2.38 18.61
N ASP A 123 -10.10 -1.67 18.81
CA ASP A 123 -10.28 -0.31 18.28
C ASP A 123 -10.79 0.61 19.40
N ALA A 124 -10.19 1.80 19.49
CA ALA A 124 -10.56 2.79 20.49
C ALA A 124 -11.90 3.45 20.16
N ASP A 125 -12.89 3.25 21.01
CA ASP A 125 -14.22 3.77 20.80
C ASP A 125 -14.26 5.30 20.86
N HIS A 126 -14.95 5.91 19.90
CA HIS A 126 -15.14 7.36 19.83
C HIS A 126 -13.86 8.20 19.79
N PHE A 127 -12.74 7.61 19.35
CA PHE A 127 -11.43 8.29 19.34
C PHE A 127 -11.44 9.59 18.54
N LYS A 128 -12.15 9.61 17.41
CA LYS A 128 -12.35 10.85 16.64
C LYS A 128 -12.99 11.96 17.46
N ALA A 129 -13.97 11.65 18.31
CA ALA A 129 -14.62 12.64 19.14
C ALA A 129 -13.68 13.20 20.23
N ILE A 130 -12.73 12.41 20.71
CA ILE A 130 -11.65 12.87 21.62
C ILE A 130 -10.75 13.87 20.88
N ASN A 131 -10.29 13.53 19.67
CA ASN A 131 -9.47 14.42 18.85
C ASN A 131 -10.21 15.72 18.50
N ASP A 132 -11.46 15.64 18.10
CA ASP A 132 -12.27 16.80 17.71
C ASP A 132 -12.56 17.72 18.92
N SER A 133 -12.66 17.17 20.14
CA SER A 133 -12.97 17.93 21.34
C SER A 133 -11.74 18.47 22.08
N PHE A 134 -10.61 17.76 22.06
CA PHE A 134 -9.45 18.07 22.90
C PHE A 134 -8.14 18.23 22.10
N GLY A 135 -8.18 18.06 20.78
CA GLY A 135 -7.03 18.14 19.90
C GLY A 135 -6.22 16.84 19.81
N HIS A 136 -5.40 16.74 18.76
CA HIS A 136 -4.65 15.52 18.44
C HIS A 136 -3.63 15.11 19.51
N LEU A 137 -2.94 16.07 20.16
CA LEU A 137 -1.97 15.75 21.23
C LEU A 137 -2.65 15.04 22.40
N THR A 138 -3.84 15.48 22.79
CA THR A 138 -4.63 14.84 23.83
C THR A 138 -5.14 13.44 23.39
N GLY A 139 -5.47 13.30 22.10
CA GLY A 139 -5.79 11.98 21.54
C GLY A 139 -4.59 11.03 21.57
N ASP A 140 -3.39 11.53 21.30
CA ASP A 140 -2.15 10.74 21.40
C ASP A 140 -1.91 10.25 22.83
N ASP A 141 -2.15 11.10 23.85
CA ASP A 141 -2.09 10.68 25.26
C ASP A 141 -3.12 9.58 25.59
N ALA A 142 -4.32 9.70 25.05
CA ALA A 142 -5.35 8.65 25.22
C ALA A 142 -4.91 7.33 24.59
N LEU A 143 -4.32 7.35 23.40
CA LEU A 143 -3.79 6.14 22.73
C LEU A 143 -2.65 5.49 23.52
N LEU A 144 -1.75 6.28 24.09
CA LEU A 144 -0.67 5.77 24.95
C LEU A 144 -1.21 5.04 26.18
N LEU A 145 -2.24 5.59 26.81
CA LEU A 145 -2.90 4.97 27.96
C LEU A 145 -3.61 3.66 27.57
N ILE A 146 -4.30 3.65 26.42
CA ILE A 146 -4.95 2.45 25.88
C ILE A 146 -3.90 1.39 25.53
N ALA A 147 -2.82 1.75 24.84
CA ALA A 147 -1.74 0.83 24.52
C ALA A 147 -1.15 0.17 25.78
N SER A 148 -0.86 0.98 26.81
CA SER A 148 -0.37 0.47 28.09
C SER A 148 -1.37 -0.47 28.78
N ALA A 149 -2.68 -0.21 28.69
CA ALA A 149 -3.71 -1.10 29.23
C ALA A 149 -3.78 -2.43 28.45
N ILE A 150 -3.64 -2.38 27.13
CA ILE A 150 -3.57 -3.58 26.27
C ILE A 150 -2.36 -4.44 26.68
N GLU A 151 -1.19 -3.82 26.84
CA GLU A 151 0.03 -4.52 27.27
C GLU A 151 -0.13 -5.24 28.61
N ARG A 152 -0.77 -4.59 29.59
CA ARG A 152 -1.08 -5.25 30.88
C ARG A 152 -2.09 -6.39 30.73
N GLY A 153 -2.93 -6.32 29.70
CA GLY A 153 -3.95 -7.32 29.41
C GLY A 153 -3.43 -8.61 28.78
N VAL A 154 -2.16 -8.70 28.35
CA VAL A 154 -1.59 -9.86 27.65
C VAL A 154 -0.33 -10.36 28.36
N ARG A 155 0.20 -11.50 27.96
CA ARG A 155 1.45 -12.06 28.51
C ARG A 155 2.63 -11.76 27.57
N SER A 156 3.85 -11.85 28.09
CA SER A 156 5.08 -11.54 27.34
C SER A 156 5.35 -12.42 26.11
N GLY A 157 4.66 -13.53 25.95
CA GLY A 157 4.75 -14.41 24.78
C GLY A 157 3.76 -14.08 23.66
N ASP A 158 2.82 -13.19 23.90
CA ASP A 158 1.84 -12.78 22.90
C ASP A 158 2.41 -11.67 22.01
N VAL A 159 1.89 -11.57 20.78
CA VAL A 159 2.34 -10.56 19.79
C VAL A 159 1.38 -9.37 19.84
N LEU A 160 1.92 -8.17 20.05
CA LEU A 160 1.16 -6.92 20.08
C LEU A 160 1.65 -5.95 19.03
N GLY A 161 0.75 -5.21 18.39
CA GLY A 161 1.09 -4.17 17.43
C GLY A 161 0.00 -3.13 17.28
N ARG A 162 0.39 -1.94 16.86
CA ARG A 162 -0.51 -0.90 16.38
C ARG A 162 -0.68 -1.07 14.88
N ILE A 163 -1.90 -1.41 14.44
CA ILE A 163 -2.18 -1.79 13.05
C ILE A 163 -2.90 -0.68 12.26
N GLY A 164 -3.37 0.35 12.93
CA GLY A 164 -4.03 1.51 12.34
C GLY A 164 -3.86 2.76 13.22
N GLY A 165 -4.54 3.84 12.90
CA GLY A 165 -4.47 5.08 13.65
C GLY A 165 -4.92 4.90 15.11
N GLU A 166 -6.06 4.25 15.32
CA GLU A 166 -6.68 3.95 16.62
C GLU A 166 -6.91 2.45 16.83
N GLU A 167 -6.29 1.62 15.95
CA GLU A 167 -6.48 0.17 15.92
C GLU A 167 -5.22 -0.57 16.40
N PHE A 168 -5.42 -1.55 17.25
CA PHE A 168 -4.37 -2.43 17.76
C PHE A 168 -4.68 -3.88 17.43
N GLY A 169 -3.62 -4.67 17.25
CA GLY A 169 -3.69 -6.11 17.07
C GLY A 169 -3.03 -6.86 18.23
N ALA A 170 -3.64 -7.94 18.67
CA ALA A 170 -3.03 -8.89 19.61
C ALA A 170 -3.16 -10.31 19.07
N PHE A 171 -2.05 -11.03 18.95
CA PHE A 171 -2.09 -12.46 18.67
C PHE A 171 -1.68 -13.24 19.89
N LEU A 172 -2.62 -13.98 20.45
CA LEU A 172 -2.47 -14.79 21.66
C LEU A 172 -1.95 -16.17 21.26
N VAL A 173 -0.67 -16.39 21.45
CA VAL A 173 0.04 -17.62 20.99
C VAL A 173 -0.42 -18.82 21.83
N GLY A 174 -0.92 -19.87 21.17
CA GLY A 174 -1.36 -21.09 21.81
C GLY A 174 -2.64 -20.96 22.65
N ALA A 175 -3.35 -19.82 22.58
CA ALA A 175 -4.55 -19.61 23.37
C ALA A 175 -5.75 -20.40 22.80
N THR A 176 -6.53 -20.96 23.70
CA THR A 176 -7.88 -21.50 23.40
C THR A 176 -8.91 -20.37 23.29
N GLY A 177 -10.07 -20.63 22.70
CA GLY A 177 -11.13 -19.63 22.59
C GLY A 177 -11.62 -19.12 23.96
N ALA A 178 -11.66 -19.98 24.95
CA ALA A 178 -12.02 -19.60 26.33
C ALA A 178 -10.96 -18.67 26.97
N GLU A 179 -9.68 -18.92 26.70
CA GLU A 179 -8.59 -18.04 27.13
C GLU A 179 -8.61 -16.71 26.38
N ALA A 180 -8.82 -16.74 25.08
CA ALA A 180 -8.92 -15.54 24.24
C ALA A 180 -10.07 -14.63 24.70
N ARG A 181 -11.23 -15.18 25.02
CA ARG A 181 -12.37 -14.43 25.60
C ARG A 181 -12.00 -13.77 26.92
N ARG A 182 -11.33 -14.50 27.82
CA ARG A 182 -10.87 -13.94 29.11
C ARG A 182 -9.85 -12.80 28.92
N VAL A 183 -8.92 -12.95 27.99
CA VAL A 183 -7.92 -11.92 27.68
C VAL A 183 -8.59 -10.69 27.05
N ALA A 184 -9.47 -10.87 26.08
CA ALA A 184 -10.21 -9.78 25.46
C ALA A 184 -11.03 -8.98 26.49
N GLU A 185 -11.76 -9.66 27.36
CA GLU A 185 -12.54 -9.01 28.42
C GLU A 185 -11.64 -8.34 29.48
N ARG A 186 -10.48 -8.90 29.79
CA ARG A 186 -9.48 -8.26 30.65
C ARG A 186 -8.97 -6.96 30.03
N ILE A 187 -8.56 -6.97 28.75
CA ILE A 187 -8.13 -5.78 28.02
C ILE A 187 -9.22 -4.72 28.04
N ARG A 188 -10.45 -5.09 27.68
CA ARG A 188 -11.60 -4.17 27.69
C ARG A 188 -11.78 -3.48 29.04
N ARG A 189 -11.74 -4.25 30.13
CA ARG A 189 -11.88 -3.73 31.50
C ARG A 189 -10.70 -2.85 31.92
N GLU A 190 -9.48 -3.24 31.59
CA GLU A 190 -8.29 -2.43 31.89
C GLU A 190 -8.38 -1.05 31.24
N VAL A 191 -8.89 -0.98 29.99
CA VAL A 191 -9.12 0.31 29.32
C VAL A 191 -10.27 1.09 29.99
N GLU A 192 -11.39 0.45 30.28
CA GLU A 192 -12.55 1.08 30.95
C GLU A 192 -12.21 1.67 32.33
N LEU A 193 -11.23 1.11 33.00
CA LEU A 193 -10.77 1.59 34.30
C LEU A 193 -9.83 2.80 34.23
N ILE A 194 -9.40 3.20 33.05
CA ILE A 194 -8.51 4.36 32.88
C ILE A 194 -9.23 5.65 33.28
N ARG A 195 -8.63 6.38 34.22
CA ARG A 195 -9.11 7.72 34.58
C ARG A 195 -8.44 8.78 33.73
N PHE A 196 -8.91 8.93 32.51
CA PHE A 196 -8.38 9.92 31.58
C PHE A 196 -8.96 11.31 31.86
N ARG A 197 -8.09 12.29 32.13
CA ARG A 197 -8.46 13.69 32.46
C ARG A 197 -7.72 14.65 31.55
N PRO A 198 -8.25 14.94 30.36
CA PRO A 198 -7.59 15.80 29.38
C PRO A 198 -7.52 17.26 29.79
N VAL A 199 -8.52 17.76 30.51
CA VAL A 199 -8.64 19.17 30.96
C VAL A 199 -9.40 19.21 32.29
N ASP A 200 -8.96 20.05 33.22
CA ASP A 200 -9.64 20.47 34.48
C ASP A 200 -10.62 19.46 35.08
N GLU A 201 -10.12 18.49 35.80
CA GLU A 201 -10.87 17.52 36.64
C GLU A 201 -11.95 16.69 35.90
N ARG A 202 -12.29 17.00 34.64
CA ARG A 202 -13.29 16.24 33.89
C ARG A 202 -12.73 14.90 33.42
N THR A 203 -13.26 13.82 33.95
CA THR A 203 -12.93 12.48 33.49
C THR A 203 -13.67 12.18 32.18
N VAL A 204 -12.91 11.78 31.14
CA VAL A 204 -13.44 11.29 29.86
C VAL A 204 -13.29 9.78 29.84
N PRO A 205 -14.37 9.00 29.65
CA PRO A 205 -14.27 7.56 29.59
C PRO A 205 -13.51 7.12 28.33
N LEU A 206 -12.56 6.21 28.49
CA LEU A 206 -11.90 5.50 27.39
C LEU A 206 -12.47 4.08 27.36
N THR A 207 -12.91 3.66 26.19
CA THR A 207 -13.39 2.29 25.96
C THR A 207 -12.85 1.74 24.66
N VAL A 208 -12.85 0.43 24.53
CA VAL A 208 -12.44 -0.27 23.29
C VAL A 208 -13.48 -1.30 22.90
N SER A 209 -13.67 -1.45 21.61
CA SER A 209 -14.38 -2.57 21.02
C SER A 209 -13.37 -3.60 20.53
N ILE A 210 -13.64 -4.88 20.74
CA ILE A 210 -12.72 -5.98 20.44
C ILE A 210 -13.44 -7.02 19.60
N GLY A 211 -12.88 -7.34 18.43
CA GLY A 211 -13.27 -8.48 17.62
C GLY A 211 -12.19 -9.55 17.64
N GLY A 212 -12.56 -10.82 17.80
CA GLY A 212 -11.58 -11.89 17.88
C GLY A 212 -12.00 -13.17 17.17
N ILE A 213 -10.99 -13.94 16.74
CA ILE A 213 -11.15 -15.24 16.11
C ILE A 213 -10.07 -16.19 16.60
N THR A 214 -10.43 -17.45 16.86
CA THR A 214 -9.44 -18.51 17.09
C THR A 214 -8.86 -18.99 15.77
N CYS A 215 -7.57 -19.30 15.73
CA CYS A 215 -6.92 -19.87 14.55
C CYS A 215 -6.70 -21.38 14.72
N GLY A 216 -7.02 -22.16 13.67
CA GLY A 216 -6.58 -23.53 13.47
C GLY A 216 -5.34 -23.59 12.57
N GLU A 217 -4.83 -24.81 12.31
CA GLU A 217 -3.59 -25.09 11.61
C GLU A 217 -3.47 -24.45 10.22
N ASP A 218 -4.57 -24.39 9.46
CA ASP A 218 -4.58 -23.99 8.03
C ASP A 218 -5.08 -22.56 7.78
N ALA A 219 -5.42 -21.78 8.81
CA ALA A 219 -6.02 -20.47 8.62
C ALA A 219 -5.04 -19.45 8.04
N ASN A 220 -5.43 -18.78 6.95
CA ASN A 220 -4.67 -17.70 6.32
C ASN A 220 -4.81 -16.41 7.16
N VAL A 221 -3.71 -15.64 7.29
CA VAL A 221 -3.71 -14.35 8.02
C VAL A 221 -4.79 -13.40 7.51
N SER A 222 -5.00 -13.33 6.20
CA SER A 222 -6.03 -12.47 5.60
C SER A 222 -7.45 -12.90 5.98
N GLU A 223 -7.71 -14.20 6.10
CA GLU A 223 -8.99 -14.75 6.53
C GLU A 223 -9.24 -14.49 8.02
N LEU A 224 -8.20 -14.67 8.85
CA LEU A 224 -8.25 -14.34 10.27
C LEU A 224 -8.56 -12.86 10.49
N MET A 225 -7.88 -11.98 9.77
CA MET A 225 -8.13 -10.54 9.85
C MET A 225 -9.58 -10.22 9.47
N ARG A 226 -10.06 -10.72 8.35
CA ARG A 226 -11.43 -10.48 7.89
C ARG A 226 -12.47 -10.98 8.91
N ALA A 227 -12.24 -12.14 9.51
CA ALA A 227 -13.16 -12.70 10.50
C ALA A 227 -13.14 -11.89 11.80
N ALA A 228 -11.96 -11.47 12.28
CA ALA A 228 -11.84 -10.62 13.47
C ALA A 228 -12.46 -9.23 13.23
N ASP A 229 -12.24 -8.62 12.04
CA ASP A 229 -12.87 -7.34 11.66
C ASP A 229 -14.40 -7.42 11.68
N LEU A 230 -14.98 -8.53 11.20
CA LEU A 230 -16.43 -8.74 11.22
C LEU A 230 -16.95 -8.74 12.67
N ARG A 231 -16.23 -9.37 13.61
CA ARG A 231 -16.60 -9.38 15.04
C ARG A 231 -16.40 -8.00 15.69
N LEU A 232 -15.36 -7.28 15.31
CA LEU A 232 -15.16 -5.90 15.76
C LEU A 232 -16.30 -4.99 15.27
N TYR A 233 -16.68 -5.11 14.03
CA TYR A 233 -17.84 -4.40 13.48
C TYR A 233 -19.12 -4.71 14.26
N GLU A 234 -19.35 -5.97 14.60
CA GLU A 234 -20.48 -6.40 15.42
C GLU A 234 -20.43 -5.79 16.83
N ALA A 235 -19.25 -5.76 17.47
CA ALA A 235 -19.05 -5.12 18.79
C ALA A 235 -19.39 -3.64 18.74
N LYS A 236 -18.90 -2.92 17.72
CA LYS A 236 -19.21 -1.49 17.52
C LYS A 236 -20.73 -1.24 17.31
N HIS A 237 -21.43 -2.12 16.60
CA HIS A 237 -22.86 -1.97 16.33
C HIS A 237 -23.76 -2.37 17.50
N ARG A 238 -23.29 -3.24 18.39
CA ARG A 238 -24.02 -3.64 19.60
C ARG A 238 -23.87 -2.67 20.78
N GLY A 239 -23.26 -1.52 20.56
CA GLY A 239 -23.18 -0.45 21.57
C GLY A 239 -21.76 -0.13 22.03
N ARG A 240 -20.73 -0.70 21.40
CA ARG A 240 -19.31 -0.51 21.76
C ARG A 240 -18.96 -1.03 23.15
N ASN A 241 -17.71 -0.76 23.61
CA ASN A 241 -17.21 -1.26 24.89
C ASN A 241 -17.53 -2.74 25.12
N LEU A 242 -17.26 -3.55 24.09
CA LEU A 242 -17.68 -4.96 24.02
C LEU A 242 -16.62 -5.80 23.32
N SER A 243 -16.42 -7.02 23.79
CA SER A 243 -15.59 -8.03 23.12
C SER A 243 -16.47 -9.13 22.51
N ILE A 244 -16.31 -9.38 21.21
CA ILE A 244 -17.02 -10.45 20.49
C ILE A 244 -15.98 -11.37 19.85
N LEU A 245 -16.04 -12.66 20.23
CA LEU A 245 -15.21 -13.71 19.67
C LEU A 245 -16.11 -14.85 19.17
N ASP A 246 -15.64 -15.55 18.14
CA ASP A 246 -16.33 -16.75 17.68
C ASP A 246 -16.42 -17.79 18.80
N ARG A 247 -17.52 -18.55 18.80
CA ARG A 247 -17.63 -19.73 19.63
C ARG A 247 -16.69 -20.80 19.08
N ASP A 248 -15.96 -21.48 19.96
CA ASP A 248 -15.18 -22.63 19.57
C ASP A 248 -16.10 -23.67 18.92
N ILE A 249 -15.74 -24.11 17.71
CA ILE A 249 -16.45 -25.18 17.01
C ILE A 249 -16.33 -26.51 17.80
N SER A 250 -15.35 -26.60 18.71
CA SER A 250 -15.11 -27.76 19.56
C SER A 250 -16.04 -27.90 20.79
N GLU A 251 -16.80 -26.86 21.17
CA GLU A 251 -17.79 -26.94 22.25
C GLU A 251 -19.20 -27.34 21.76
N ALA A 252 -19.38 -27.56 20.48
CA ALA A 252 -20.66 -27.91 19.83
C ALA A 252 -20.77 -29.39 19.38
N ALA A 253 -19.84 -30.26 19.84
CA ALA A 253 -19.85 -31.70 19.54
C ALA A 253 -20.03 -32.54 20.81
#